data_235a7705c8f6662128c43a3f0fde1d8d
#
_entry.id   235a7705c8f6662128c43a3f0fde1d8d
#
_cell.length_a   1.000
_cell.length_b   1.000
_cell.length_c   1.000
_cell.angle_alpha   90.00
_cell.angle_beta   90.00
_cell.angle_gamma   90.00
#
_symmetry.space_group_name_H-M   'P 1'
#
loop_
_entity.id
_entity.type
_entity.pdbx_description
1 polymer ?
#
loop_
_entity_poly.entity_id
_entity_poly.type
_entity_poly.pdbx_seq_one_letter_code
_entity_poly.pdbx_strand_id
1 'polypeptide(L)'
;MALPAAVYVRRYGYKPGIALGLLLYSFGAFLTYPAAATMNFWFFVVALYVLTFGLAFLETSANPYILSLGPADTATRRLNLAQAFNPMGSLLGMFVAASFVMSQLTLLEKPAAEKAAMMIADPALFQHLQIADLALVSFPYLAVGAITM
;
A
#
# COMPACT_ATOMS: atom_id res chain seq x y z
N MET A 1 -13.88 -0.30 8.66
CA MET A 1 -12.72 -1.22 8.68
C MET A 1 -12.20 -1.46 10.10
N ALA A 2 -12.13 -0.47 10.98
CA ALA A 2 -11.62 -0.61 12.34
C ALA A 2 -12.47 -1.52 13.27
N LEU A 3 -13.79 -1.61 13.07
CA LEU A 3 -14.66 -2.43 13.92
C LEU A 3 -14.31 -3.93 13.91
N PRO A 4 -14.14 -4.60 12.76
CA PRO A 4 -13.71 -6.00 12.73
C PRO A 4 -12.35 -6.21 13.40
N ALA A 5 -11.40 -5.28 13.19
CA ALA A 5 -10.09 -5.33 13.81
C ALA A 5 -10.18 -5.21 15.34
N ALA A 6 -10.98 -4.27 15.85
CA ALA A 6 -11.18 -4.10 17.29
C ALA A 6 -11.79 -5.34 17.96
N VAL A 7 -12.79 -5.95 17.32
CA VAL A 7 -13.41 -7.21 17.82
C VAL A 7 -12.39 -8.34 17.86
N TYR A 8 -11.59 -8.48 16.81
CA TYR A 8 -10.54 -9.50 16.73
C TYR A 8 -9.50 -9.32 17.83
N VAL A 9 -8.99 -8.08 17.99
CA VAL A 9 -7.98 -7.73 19.01
C VAL A 9 -8.49 -7.97 20.43
N ARG A 10 -9.76 -7.66 20.70
CA ARG A 10 -10.37 -7.96 22.01
C ARG A 10 -10.41 -9.44 22.32
N ARG A 11 -10.57 -10.30 21.30
CA ARG A 11 -10.69 -11.76 21.50
C ARG A 11 -9.34 -12.47 21.53
N TYR A 12 -8.41 -12.07 20.68
CA TYR A 12 -7.15 -12.78 20.45
C TYR A 12 -5.91 -12.02 20.94
N GLY A 13 -6.06 -10.74 21.28
CA GLY A 13 -4.97 -9.89 21.74
C GLY A 13 -4.28 -9.10 20.62
N TYR A 14 -3.35 -8.21 21.01
CA TYR A 14 -2.69 -7.28 20.09
C TYR A 14 -1.71 -7.96 19.13
N LYS A 15 -0.88 -8.90 19.62
CA LYS A 15 0.15 -9.57 18.81
C LYS A 15 -0.43 -10.33 17.61
N PRO A 16 -1.46 -11.21 17.79
CA PRO A 16 -2.12 -11.83 16.64
C PRO A 16 -2.83 -10.83 15.72
N GLY A 17 -3.34 -9.72 16.27
CA GLY A 17 -3.94 -8.63 15.48
C GLY A 17 -2.92 -7.96 14.55
N ILE A 18 -1.72 -7.68 15.05
CA ILE A 18 -0.60 -7.13 14.25
C ILE A 18 -0.17 -8.14 13.19
N ALA A 19 0.02 -9.41 13.56
CA ALA A 19 0.43 -10.45 12.61
C ALA A 19 -0.60 -10.62 11.47
N LEU A 20 -1.90 -10.65 11.80
CA LEU A 20 -2.97 -10.71 10.80
C LEU A 20 -2.98 -9.45 9.91
N GLY A 21 -2.79 -8.28 10.49
CA GLY A 21 -2.68 -7.02 9.75
C GLY A 21 -1.54 -7.03 8.76
N LEU A 22 -0.35 -7.50 9.15
CA LEU A 22 0.80 -7.65 8.26
C LEU A 22 0.54 -8.65 7.13
N LEU A 23 -0.06 -9.80 7.43
CA LEU A 23 -0.41 -10.80 6.42
C LEU A 23 -1.42 -10.26 5.40
N LEU A 24 -2.48 -9.58 5.85
CA LEU A 24 -3.47 -8.98 4.96
C LEU A 24 -2.85 -7.86 4.11
N TYR A 25 -2.00 -7.04 4.71
CA TYR A 25 -1.29 -5.97 4.02
C TYR A 25 -0.37 -6.53 2.93
N SER A 26 0.47 -7.52 3.26
CA SER A 26 1.35 -8.20 2.31
C SER A 26 0.58 -8.89 1.20
N PHE A 27 -0.49 -9.61 1.54
CA PHE A 27 -1.35 -10.28 0.57
C PHE A 27 -2.00 -9.28 -0.39
N GLY A 28 -2.56 -8.17 0.13
CA GLY A 28 -3.08 -7.08 -0.70
C GLY A 28 -2.02 -6.48 -1.62
N ALA A 29 -0.81 -6.26 -1.10
CA ALA A 29 0.32 -5.76 -1.88
C ALA A 29 0.72 -6.72 -3.03
N PHE A 30 0.79 -8.03 -2.78
CA PHE A 30 1.06 -9.02 -3.82
C PHE A 30 -0.06 -9.13 -4.87
N LEU A 31 -1.32 -8.92 -4.47
CA LEU A 31 -2.45 -8.90 -5.41
C LEU A 31 -2.42 -7.74 -6.41
N THR A 32 -1.69 -6.66 -6.13
CA THR A 32 -1.57 -5.53 -7.06
C THR A 32 -0.88 -5.90 -8.36
N TYR A 33 0.08 -6.84 -8.32
CA TYR A 33 0.83 -7.26 -9.51
C TYR A 33 -0.04 -7.99 -10.54
N PRO A 34 -0.75 -9.10 -10.21
CA PRO A 34 -1.64 -9.75 -11.16
C PRO A 34 -2.82 -8.85 -11.56
N ALA A 35 -3.26 -7.94 -10.69
CA ALA A 35 -4.28 -6.95 -11.03
C ALA A 35 -3.79 -5.98 -12.12
N ALA A 36 -2.55 -5.52 -12.03
CA ALA A 36 -1.90 -4.70 -13.05
C ALA A 36 -1.72 -5.47 -14.37
N ALA A 37 -1.25 -6.73 -14.32
CA ALA A 37 -1.02 -7.58 -15.49
C ALA A 37 -2.31 -7.90 -16.25
N THR A 38 -3.44 -8.04 -15.56
CA THR A 38 -4.75 -8.29 -16.17
C THR A 38 -5.46 -7.02 -16.64
N MET A 39 -4.91 -5.83 -16.34
CA MET A 39 -5.51 -4.51 -16.63
C MET A 39 -6.97 -4.40 -16.15
N ASN A 40 -7.34 -5.18 -15.12
CA ASN A 40 -8.69 -5.22 -14.60
C ASN A 40 -8.83 -4.24 -13.45
N PHE A 41 -9.55 -3.13 -13.69
CA PHE A 41 -9.78 -2.08 -12.71
C PHE A 41 -10.42 -2.61 -11.41
N TRP A 42 -11.42 -3.46 -11.50
CA TRP A 42 -12.10 -4.00 -10.32
C TRP A 42 -11.19 -4.92 -9.49
N PHE A 43 -10.35 -5.68 -10.15
CA PHE A 43 -9.36 -6.51 -9.45
C PHE A 43 -8.34 -5.64 -8.71
N PHE A 44 -7.89 -4.56 -9.33
CA PHE A 44 -6.98 -3.62 -8.68
C PHE A 44 -7.63 -2.93 -7.46
N VAL A 45 -8.90 -2.51 -7.58
CA VAL A 45 -9.66 -1.95 -6.44
C VAL A 45 -9.79 -2.95 -5.30
N VAL A 46 -10.04 -4.22 -5.58
CA VAL A 46 -10.10 -5.28 -4.56
C VAL A 46 -8.74 -5.49 -3.89
N ALA A 47 -7.65 -5.48 -4.65
CA ALA A 47 -6.30 -5.59 -4.11
C ALA A 47 -5.98 -4.44 -3.14
N LEU A 48 -6.29 -3.20 -3.53
CA LEU A 48 -6.14 -2.02 -2.66
C LEU A 48 -7.05 -2.07 -1.44
N TYR A 49 -8.26 -2.62 -1.58
CA TYR A 49 -9.18 -2.79 -0.46
C TYR A 49 -8.62 -3.75 0.58
N VAL A 50 -8.07 -4.88 0.16
CA VAL A 50 -7.42 -5.86 1.06
C VAL A 50 -6.20 -5.26 1.75
N LEU A 51 -5.37 -4.53 1.00
CA LEU A 51 -4.20 -3.83 1.52
C LEU A 51 -4.60 -2.80 2.61
N THR A 52 -5.59 -1.95 2.32
CA THR A 52 -6.09 -0.95 3.26
C THR A 52 -6.75 -1.59 4.48
N PHE A 53 -7.39 -2.74 4.31
CA PHE A 53 -7.96 -3.51 5.41
C PHE A 53 -6.87 -4.01 6.36
N GLY A 54 -5.75 -4.53 5.81
CA GLY A 54 -4.56 -4.89 6.58
C GLY A 54 -3.98 -3.71 7.36
N LEU A 55 -3.87 -2.53 6.71
CA LEU A 55 -3.42 -1.31 7.37
C LEU A 55 -4.34 -0.90 8.54
N ALA A 56 -5.66 -1.00 8.38
CA ALA A 56 -6.60 -0.72 9.46
C ALA A 56 -6.44 -1.68 10.65
N PHE A 57 -6.11 -2.96 10.41
CA PHE A 57 -5.76 -3.92 11.46
C PHE A 57 -4.48 -3.52 12.19
N LEU A 58 -3.45 -3.11 11.45
CA LEU A 58 -2.19 -2.65 12.03
C LEU A 58 -2.39 -1.44 12.93
N GLU A 59 -3.06 -0.40 12.45
CA GLU A 59 -3.31 0.82 13.22
C GLU A 59 -4.15 0.55 14.48
N THR A 60 -5.20 -0.26 14.36
CA THR A 60 -6.08 -0.61 15.47
C THR A 60 -5.40 -1.48 16.52
N SER A 61 -4.38 -2.27 16.13
CA SER A 61 -3.68 -3.20 17.03
C SER A 61 -2.40 -2.58 17.60
N ALA A 62 -1.60 -1.89 16.78
CA ALA A 62 -0.27 -1.39 17.16
C ALA A 62 -0.34 -0.20 18.13
N ASN A 63 -1.27 0.74 17.91
CA ASN A 63 -1.38 1.92 18.75
C ASN A 63 -1.71 1.57 20.22
N PRO A 64 -2.76 0.77 20.53
CA PRO A 64 -3.01 0.33 21.90
C PRO A 64 -1.90 -0.56 22.46
N TYR A 65 -1.26 -1.37 21.62
CA TYR A 65 -0.13 -2.19 22.04
C TYR A 65 1.05 -1.34 22.53
N ILE A 66 1.42 -0.27 21.81
CA ILE A 66 2.46 0.68 22.22
C ILE A 66 2.12 1.34 23.55
N LEU A 67 0.86 1.69 23.79
CA LEU A 67 0.41 2.25 25.07
C LEU A 67 0.60 1.26 26.23
N SER A 68 0.44 -0.04 25.98
CA SER A 68 0.56 -1.10 27.00
C SER A 68 2.00 -1.55 27.29
N LEU A 69 3.00 -1.12 26.51
CA LEU A 69 4.39 -1.59 26.59
C LEU A 69 5.24 -0.94 27.71
N GLY A 70 4.67 -0.37 28.73
CA GLY A 70 5.46 0.21 29.80
C GLY A 70 4.65 1.08 30.77
N PRO A 71 5.29 1.89 31.61
CA PRO A 71 4.62 2.71 32.61
C PRO A 71 3.57 3.65 32.00
N ALA A 72 2.46 3.84 32.70
CA ALA A 72 1.33 4.65 32.21
C ALA A 72 1.67 6.12 32.05
N ASP A 73 2.54 6.66 32.85
CA ASP A 73 3.03 8.07 32.84
C ASP A 73 3.75 8.44 31.54
N THR A 74 4.43 7.48 30.88
CA THR A 74 5.15 7.69 29.63
C THR A 74 4.41 7.18 28.39
N ALA A 75 3.19 6.64 28.54
CA ALA A 75 2.43 6.02 27.46
C ALA A 75 2.20 6.95 26.26
N THR A 76 1.76 8.17 26.51
CA THR A 76 1.52 9.17 25.45
C THR A 76 2.79 9.55 24.72
N ARG A 77 3.92 9.69 25.45
CA ARG A 77 5.21 10.01 24.84
C ARG A 77 5.68 8.89 23.89
N ARG A 78 5.50 7.62 24.27
CA ARG A 78 5.83 6.46 23.42
C ARG A 78 4.98 6.45 22.16
N LEU A 79 3.67 6.68 22.28
CA LEU A 79 2.77 6.73 21.14
C LEU A 79 3.12 7.88 20.19
N ASN A 80 3.34 9.08 20.70
CA ASN A 80 3.72 10.25 19.90
C ASN A 80 5.06 10.00 19.17
N LEU A 81 6.03 9.38 19.83
CA LEU A 81 7.30 9.02 19.20
C LEU A 81 7.09 8.03 18.06
N ALA A 82 6.31 6.97 18.28
CA ALA A 82 6.01 5.99 17.22
C ALA A 82 5.26 6.63 16.05
N GLN A 83 4.29 7.49 16.31
CA GLN A 83 3.53 8.18 15.27
C GLN A 83 4.35 9.24 14.51
N ALA A 84 5.44 9.77 15.08
CA ALA A 84 6.33 10.71 14.39
C ALA A 84 7.03 10.05 13.17
N PHE A 85 7.18 8.72 13.15
CA PHE A 85 7.72 7.99 11.99
C PHE A 85 6.74 7.91 10.81
N ASN A 86 5.44 8.09 11.04
CA ASN A 86 4.43 8.02 9.97
C ASN A 86 4.63 9.12 8.90
N PRO A 87 4.70 10.43 9.24
CA PRO A 87 4.99 11.45 8.24
C PRO A 87 6.38 11.30 7.62
N MET A 88 7.39 10.82 8.36
CA MET A 88 8.70 10.52 7.78
C MET A 88 8.61 9.43 6.70
N GLY A 89 7.88 8.34 6.97
CA GLY A 89 7.62 7.30 5.98
C GLY A 89 6.87 7.82 4.76
N SER A 90 5.88 8.69 4.95
CA SER A 90 5.14 9.32 3.85
C SER A 90 6.03 10.21 2.97
N LEU A 91 6.90 11.02 3.56
CA LEU A 91 7.86 11.85 2.82
C LEU A 91 8.87 11.01 2.03
N LEU A 92 9.41 9.95 2.65
CA LEU A 92 10.31 9.02 1.97
C LEU A 92 9.60 8.29 0.82
N GLY A 93 8.37 7.82 1.04
CA GLY A 93 7.56 7.18 0.00
C GLY A 93 7.27 8.13 -1.17
N MET A 94 6.94 9.38 -0.89
CA MET A 94 6.71 10.41 -1.90
C MET A 94 8.00 10.70 -2.69
N PHE A 95 9.15 10.81 -2.01
CA PHE A 95 10.45 11.00 -2.66
C PHE A 95 10.81 9.83 -3.58
N VAL A 96 10.65 8.59 -3.11
CA VAL A 96 10.87 7.39 -3.92
C VAL A 96 9.93 7.34 -5.11
N ALA A 97 8.65 7.61 -4.92
CA ALA A 97 7.66 7.64 -6.01
C ALA A 97 8.02 8.70 -7.06
N ALA A 98 8.38 9.91 -6.64
CA ALA A 98 8.74 10.99 -7.56
C ALA A 98 10.06 10.70 -8.30
N SER A 99 11.08 10.20 -7.59
CA SER A 99 12.43 10.04 -8.18
C SER A 99 12.58 8.76 -9.00
N PHE A 100 11.93 7.68 -8.63
CA PHE A 100 12.13 6.37 -9.29
C PHE A 100 10.92 5.92 -10.11
N VAL A 101 9.70 6.11 -9.62
CA VAL A 101 8.52 5.62 -10.32
C VAL A 101 8.10 6.60 -11.41
N MET A 102 7.86 7.87 -11.05
CA MET A 102 7.32 8.85 -12.00
C MET A 102 8.31 9.17 -13.13
N SER A 103 9.63 9.16 -12.86
CA SER A 103 10.65 9.41 -13.88
C SER A 103 10.76 8.30 -14.95
N GLN A 104 10.18 7.13 -14.71
CA GLN A 104 10.20 5.99 -15.63
C GLN A 104 8.86 5.73 -16.32
N LEU A 105 7.78 6.44 -15.95
CA LEU A 105 6.47 6.26 -16.55
C LEU A 105 6.41 6.92 -17.94
N THR A 106 6.35 6.09 -18.97
CA THR A 106 6.40 6.52 -20.36
C THR A 106 5.14 7.27 -20.78
N LEU A 107 3.96 6.83 -20.31
CA LEU A 107 2.70 7.43 -20.70
C LEU A 107 2.35 8.66 -19.85
N LEU A 108 2.92 8.83 -18.66
CA LEU A 108 2.57 9.94 -17.78
C LEU A 108 2.92 11.30 -18.40
N GLU A 109 4.08 11.40 -19.03
CA GLU A 109 4.58 12.65 -19.64
C GLU A 109 3.87 13.04 -20.93
N LYS A 110 3.17 12.09 -21.58
CA LYS A 110 2.50 12.36 -22.85
C LYS A 110 1.18 13.10 -22.65
N PRO A 111 0.89 14.14 -23.47
CA PRO A 111 -0.40 14.83 -23.49
C PRO A 111 -1.56 13.88 -23.79
N ALA A 112 -2.75 14.18 -23.27
CA ALA A 112 -3.95 13.36 -23.51
C ALA A 112 -4.27 13.17 -25.00
N ALA A 113 -4.03 14.19 -25.83
CA ALA A 113 -4.21 14.12 -27.28
C ALA A 113 -3.24 13.12 -27.94
N GLU A 114 -1.98 13.09 -27.51
CA GLU A 114 -0.98 12.13 -28.01
C GLU A 114 -1.31 10.70 -27.59
N LYS A 115 -1.75 10.48 -26.34
CA LYS A 115 -2.23 9.18 -25.89
C LYS A 115 -3.40 8.66 -26.72
N ALA A 116 -4.36 9.52 -27.02
CA ALA A 116 -5.48 9.17 -27.87
C ALA A 116 -5.06 8.84 -29.30
N ALA A 117 -4.12 9.61 -29.87
CA ALA A 117 -3.55 9.33 -31.19
C ALA A 117 -2.79 8.00 -31.23
N MET A 118 -1.97 7.70 -30.21
CA MET A 118 -1.27 6.41 -30.10
C MET A 118 -2.24 5.23 -29.96
N MET A 119 -3.31 5.39 -29.19
CA MET A 119 -4.33 4.35 -29.02
C MET A 119 -5.04 4.00 -30.33
N ILE A 120 -5.20 4.97 -31.23
CA ILE A 120 -5.80 4.76 -32.55
C ILE A 120 -4.77 4.23 -33.56
N ALA A 121 -3.54 4.76 -33.55
CA ALA A 121 -2.52 4.42 -34.53
C ALA A 121 -1.90 3.02 -34.29
N ASP A 122 -1.61 2.68 -33.05
CA ASP A 122 -1.07 1.36 -32.68
C ASP A 122 -1.58 0.94 -31.29
N PRO A 123 -2.76 0.27 -31.25
CA PRO A 123 -3.34 -0.20 -30.01
C PRO A 123 -2.47 -1.21 -29.26
N ALA A 124 -1.70 -2.03 -29.96
CA ALA A 124 -0.84 -3.06 -29.36
C ALA A 124 0.34 -2.43 -28.61
N LEU A 125 1.00 -1.45 -29.23
CA LEU A 125 2.08 -0.68 -28.60
C LEU A 125 1.56 0.09 -27.38
N PHE A 126 0.39 0.71 -27.49
CA PHE A 126 -0.23 1.43 -26.36
C PHE A 126 -0.50 0.52 -25.17
N GLN A 127 -1.08 -0.67 -25.39
CA GLN A 127 -1.31 -1.66 -24.36
C GLN A 127 -0.01 -2.15 -23.72
N HIS A 128 1.03 -2.39 -24.52
CA HIS A 128 2.32 -2.83 -24.00
C HIS A 128 2.97 -1.78 -23.09
N LEU A 129 2.94 -0.51 -23.48
CA LEU A 129 3.42 0.59 -22.64
C LEU A 129 2.59 0.74 -21.37
N GLN A 130 1.28 0.57 -21.45
CA GLN A 130 0.40 0.66 -20.29
C GLN A 130 0.65 -0.47 -19.28
N ILE A 131 0.89 -1.69 -19.74
CA ILE A 131 1.26 -2.82 -18.86
C ILE A 131 2.62 -2.56 -18.21
N ALA A 132 3.59 -2.04 -18.96
CA ALA A 132 4.90 -1.71 -18.44
C ALA A 132 4.83 -0.63 -17.35
N ASP A 133 4.08 0.45 -17.59
CA ASP A 133 3.88 1.53 -16.61
C ASP A 133 3.15 1.01 -15.34
N LEU A 134 2.13 0.16 -15.50
CA LEU A 134 1.42 -0.46 -14.37
C LEU A 134 2.31 -1.42 -13.57
N ALA A 135 3.20 -2.16 -14.23
CA ALA A 135 4.18 -3.01 -13.55
C ALA A 135 5.15 -2.17 -12.72
N LEU A 136 5.63 -1.03 -13.24
CA LEU A 136 6.48 -0.09 -12.49
C LEU A 136 5.78 0.46 -11.25
N VAL A 137 4.51 0.83 -11.37
CA VAL A 137 3.70 1.30 -10.22
C VAL A 137 3.50 0.19 -9.19
N SER A 138 3.40 -1.08 -9.62
CA SER A 138 3.19 -2.22 -8.72
C SER A 138 4.47 -2.62 -7.97
N PHE A 139 5.65 -2.29 -8.48
CA PHE A 139 6.93 -2.69 -7.90
C PHE A 139 7.13 -2.24 -6.44
N PRO A 140 6.86 -0.99 -6.04
CA PRO A 140 6.93 -0.56 -4.64
C PRO A 140 6.01 -1.37 -3.72
N TYR A 141 4.82 -1.74 -4.19
CA TYR A 141 3.89 -2.57 -3.41
C TYR A 141 4.44 -3.98 -3.18
N LEU A 142 5.07 -4.58 -4.22
CA LEU A 142 5.73 -5.89 -4.08
C LEU A 142 6.89 -5.83 -3.09
N ALA A 143 7.72 -4.79 -3.17
CA ALA A 143 8.83 -4.60 -2.24
C ALA A 143 8.34 -4.48 -0.79
N VAL A 144 7.32 -3.68 -0.53
CA VAL A 144 6.71 -3.53 0.80
C VAL A 144 6.05 -4.84 1.24
N GLY A 145 5.34 -5.53 0.36
CA GLY A 145 4.74 -6.83 0.63
C GLY A 145 5.79 -7.88 1.05
N ALA A 146 6.94 -7.91 0.39
CA ALA A 146 8.04 -8.82 0.73
C ALA A 146 8.72 -8.49 2.07
N ILE A 147 8.83 -7.20 2.41
CA ILE A 147 9.44 -6.77 3.69
C ILE A 147 8.51 -7.08 4.88
N THR A 148 7.19 -7.03 4.67
CA THR A 148 6.18 -7.19 5.73
C THR A 148 5.75 -8.64 5.95
N MET A 149 6.15 -9.58 5.10
CA MET A 149 5.87 -11.01 5.22
C MET A 149 6.93 -11.72 6.08
#